data_bc118c0f900c2dfb2c58ea0a08778e21
#
_entry.id   bc118c0f900c2dfb2c58ea0a08778e21
#
_cell.length_a   1.000
_cell.length_b   1.000
_cell.length_c   1.000
_cell.angle_alpha   90.00
_cell.angle_beta   90.00
_cell.angle_gamma   90.00
#
_symmetry.space_group_name_H-M   'P 1'
#
loop_
_entity.id
_entity.type
_entity.pdbx_description
1 polymer ?
#
loop_
_entity_poly.entity_id
_entity_poly.type
_entity_poly.pdbx_seq_one_letter_code
_entity_poly.pdbx_strand_id
1 'polypeptide(L)'
;FTTGLVISCSVSKTARQDRSIINGNWILNNVSYEGSPGKFTSVLFNDADASCFEGSSWFFRNNNSTGSYMLTNATNCYSGERFIRWSVLDREGMSSQLQFKFIDEKYKDISGGLGYRLDIETLTDQYMKLTSKVQVEGDPVTVVYEFSKIE
;
A
#
# COMPACT_ATOMS: atom_id res chain seq x y z
N PHE A 1 -5.19 -23.00 37.52
CA PHE A 1 -4.73 -21.79 37.11
C PHE A 1 -5.00 -21.59 35.68
N THR A 2 -5.41 -20.54 35.30
CA THR A 2 -5.71 -20.27 33.96
C THR A 2 -4.65 -19.36 33.41
N THR A 3 -3.99 -19.86 32.44
CA THR A 3 -3.27 -19.00 31.61
C THR A 3 -4.30 -18.14 30.92
N GLY A 4 -4.44 -16.94 31.38
CA GLY A 4 -5.24 -15.98 30.64
C GLY A 4 -4.69 -15.86 29.25
N LEU A 5 -5.51 -16.15 28.29
CA LEU A 5 -5.21 -15.75 26.94
C LEU A 5 -5.20 -14.25 26.94
N VAL A 6 -4.04 -13.69 27.02
CA VAL A 6 -3.91 -12.27 26.78
C VAL A 6 -4.06 -12.09 25.28
N ILE A 7 -5.27 -11.76 24.87
CA ILE A 7 -5.44 -11.26 23.53
C ILE A 7 -4.80 -9.89 23.55
N SER A 8 -3.54 -9.88 23.29
CA SER A 8 -2.80 -8.67 23.18
C SER A 8 -3.21 -7.98 21.90
N CYS A 9 -3.67 -6.74 22.00
CA CYS A 9 -3.85 -5.88 20.83
C CYS A 9 -2.51 -5.43 20.26
N SER A 10 -1.42 -6.05 20.70
CA SER A 10 -0.10 -5.70 20.20
C SER A 10 0.09 -6.22 18.78
N VAL A 11 0.78 -5.43 17.99
CA VAL A 11 1.19 -5.78 16.64
C VAL A 11 2.04 -7.05 16.73
N SER A 12 1.80 -8.02 15.86
CA SER A 12 2.56 -9.27 15.82
C SER A 12 4.03 -9.00 15.50
N LYS A 13 4.88 -9.97 15.81
CA LYS A 13 6.31 -9.86 15.50
C LYS A 13 6.54 -9.70 14.01
N THR A 14 5.84 -10.45 13.18
CA THR A 14 5.95 -10.38 11.73
C THR A 14 5.55 -8.99 11.22
N ALA A 15 4.42 -8.46 11.70
CA ALA A 15 3.97 -7.15 11.29
C ALA A 15 4.96 -6.07 11.72
N ARG A 16 5.57 -6.19 12.90
CA ARG A 16 6.58 -5.23 13.34
C ARG A 16 7.83 -5.26 12.46
N GLN A 17 8.26 -6.45 12.06
CA GLN A 17 9.39 -6.60 11.16
C GLN A 17 9.09 -5.98 9.80
N ASP A 18 7.92 -6.29 9.26
CA ASP A 18 7.49 -5.74 7.97
C ASP A 18 7.41 -4.22 8.03
N ARG A 19 6.84 -3.66 9.10
CA ARG A 19 6.77 -2.21 9.26
C ARG A 19 8.15 -1.57 9.29
N SER A 20 9.10 -2.22 9.95
CA SER A 20 10.48 -1.70 10.01
C SER A 20 11.15 -1.70 8.64
N ILE A 21 10.87 -2.71 7.84
CA ILE A 21 11.42 -2.79 6.47
C ILE A 21 10.75 -1.75 5.57
N ILE A 22 9.45 -1.59 5.68
CA ILE A 22 8.69 -0.64 4.86
C ILE A 22 9.04 0.80 5.20
N ASN A 23 9.42 1.07 6.43
CA ASN A 23 9.79 2.42 6.84
C ASN A 23 10.85 3.02 5.90
N GLY A 24 10.59 4.20 5.38
CA GLY A 24 11.53 4.90 4.51
C GLY A 24 10.90 5.37 3.22
N ASN A 25 11.74 5.62 2.24
CA ASN A 25 11.33 6.17 0.95
C ASN A 25 11.41 5.11 -0.14
N TRP A 26 10.39 5.08 -0.97
CA TRP A 26 10.25 4.11 -2.05
C TRP A 26 9.83 4.78 -3.34
N ILE A 27 10.18 4.17 -4.46
CA ILE A 27 9.65 4.53 -5.77
C ILE A 27 8.81 3.36 -6.26
N LEU A 28 7.60 3.64 -6.70
CA LEU A 28 6.76 2.66 -7.37
C LEU A 28 7.18 2.63 -8.84
N ASN A 29 7.98 1.63 -9.20
CA ASN A 29 8.58 1.56 -10.52
C ASN A 29 7.61 1.09 -11.59
N ASN A 30 6.71 0.19 -11.23
CA ASN A 30 5.90 -0.49 -12.22
C ASN A 30 4.56 -0.90 -11.65
N VAL A 31 3.51 -0.69 -12.44
CA VAL A 31 2.17 -1.18 -12.15
C VAL A 31 1.77 -2.05 -13.34
N SER A 32 1.52 -3.33 -13.08
CA SER A 32 1.16 -4.28 -14.13
C SER A 32 -0.07 -5.08 -13.72
N TYR A 33 -0.58 -5.86 -14.67
CA TYR A 33 -1.78 -6.64 -14.46
C TYR A 33 -1.50 -8.10 -14.82
N GLU A 34 -1.85 -9.01 -13.92
CA GLU A 34 -1.70 -10.44 -14.16
C GLU A 34 -2.98 -11.02 -14.71
N GLY A 35 -2.84 -12.02 -15.56
CA GLY A 35 -3.97 -12.83 -16.00
C GLY A 35 -4.76 -12.25 -17.15
N SER A 36 -4.35 -11.12 -17.68
CA SER A 36 -5.01 -10.56 -18.84
C SER A 36 -4.02 -9.84 -19.73
N PRO A 37 -3.89 -10.28 -20.99
CA PRO A 37 -3.07 -9.56 -21.95
C PRO A 37 -3.83 -8.32 -22.39
N GLY A 38 -3.35 -7.17 -22.03
CA GLY A 38 -3.97 -5.92 -22.43
C GLY A 38 -3.66 -4.81 -21.46
N LYS A 39 -3.73 -3.59 -21.98
CA LYS A 39 -3.58 -2.42 -21.14
C LYS A 39 -4.97 -2.02 -20.68
N PHE A 40 -5.15 -2.02 -19.38
CA PHE A 40 -6.36 -1.49 -18.78
C PHE A 40 -6.12 -0.07 -18.34
N THR A 41 -7.13 0.76 -18.50
CA THR A 41 -7.20 1.99 -17.74
C THR A 41 -7.97 1.66 -16.48
N SER A 42 -7.33 1.74 -15.35
CA SER A 42 -8.01 1.59 -14.06
C SER A 42 -7.60 2.72 -13.14
N VAL A 43 -8.55 3.20 -12.37
CA VAL A 43 -8.31 4.17 -11.32
C VAL A 43 -7.89 3.42 -10.07
N LEU A 44 -6.75 3.77 -9.49
CA LEU A 44 -6.26 3.15 -8.27
C LEU A 44 -6.60 4.03 -7.08
N PHE A 45 -7.02 3.39 -6.00
CA PHE A 45 -7.28 4.03 -4.71
C PHE A 45 -8.26 5.21 -4.78
N ASN A 46 -9.19 5.16 -5.73
CA ASN A 46 -10.11 6.29 -5.98
C ASN A 46 -9.37 7.62 -6.20
N ASP A 47 -8.14 7.58 -6.66
CA ASP A 47 -7.32 8.78 -6.78
C ASP A 47 -7.01 9.11 -8.24
N ALA A 48 -6.31 8.22 -8.94
CA ALA A 48 -5.83 8.52 -10.27
C ALA A 48 -5.65 7.25 -11.09
N ASP A 49 -5.47 7.41 -12.39
CA ASP A 49 -5.19 6.29 -13.28
C ASP A 49 -3.89 5.59 -12.89
N ALA A 50 -3.86 4.28 -13.11
CA ALA A 50 -2.68 3.47 -12.79
C ALA A 50 -1.41 4.02 -13.42
N SER A 51 -1.50 4.57 -14.63
CA SER A 51 -0.33 5.14 -15.30
C SER A 51 0.28 6.31 -14.53
N CYS A 52 -0.50 7.03 -13.73
CA CYS A 52 0.00 8.12 -12.92
C CYS A 52 0.85 7.64 -11.75
N PHE A 53 0.67 6.39 -11.35
CA PHE A 53 1.38 5.83 -10.20
C PHE A 53 2.77 5.32 -10.56
N GLU A 54 3.03 5.00 -11.82
CA GLU A 54 4.36 4.57 -12.22
C GLU A 54 5.35 5.72 -12.08
N GLY A 55 6.42 5.49 -11.32
CA GLY A 55 7.39 6.53 -10.99
C GLY A 55 7.03 7.35 -9.76
N SER A 56 5.89 7.07 -9.12
CA SER A 56 5.48 7.83 -7.94
C SER A 56 6.40 7.55 -6.75
N SER A 57 6.56 8.57 -5.91
CA SER A 57 7.39 8.45 -4.71
C SER A 57 6.49 8.26 -3.49
N TRP A 58 6.90 7.34 -2.62
CA TRP A 58 6.15 6.97 -1.42
C TRP A 58 7.05 7.08 -0.21
N PHE A 59 6.50 7.58 0.87
CA PHE A 59 7.18 7.68 2.14
C PHE A 59 6.34 7.03 3.23
N PHE A 60 6.96 6.14 4.00
CA PHE A 60 6.31 5.46 5.12
C PHE A 60 7.08 5.76 6.39
N ARG A 61 6.39 6.29 7.38
CA ARG A 61 6.97 6.56 8.69
C ARG A 61 6.43 5.56 9.70
N ASN A 62 7.29 4.68 10.19
CA ASN A 62 6.88 3.65 11.14
C ASN A 62 6.47 4.24 12.49
N ASN A 63 7.15 5.26 12.92
CA ASN A 63 7.00 5.83 14.25
C ASN A 63 5.55 6.25 14.59
N ASN A 64 4.87 6.89 13.68
CA ASN A 64 3.48 7.33 13.92
C ASN A 64 2.48 6.75 12.93
N SER A 65 2.89 5.77 12.16
CA SER A 65 2.03 5.09 11.18
C SER A 65 1.46 6.02 10.12
N THR A 66 2.19 7.04 9.74
CA THR A 66 1.80 7.97 8.69
C THR A 66 2.74 7.88 7.52
N GLY A 67 2.36 8.48 6.43
CA GLY A 67 3.17 8.54 5.24
C GLY A 67 2.54 9.44 4.20
N SER A 68 3.09 9.38 3.01
CA SER A 68 2.57 10.17 1.91
C SER A 68 3.02 9.59 0.58
N TYR A 69 2.36 9.98 -0.49
CA TYR A 69 2.88 9.70 -1.82
C TYR A 69 2.58 10.87 -2.75
N MET A 70 3.41 10.96 -3.79
CA MET A 70 3.26 11.96 -4.83
C MET A 70 3.32 11.26 -6.18
N LEU A 71 2.38 11.60 -7.06
CA LEU A 71 2.34 11.02 -8.39
C LEU A 71 3.37 11.69 -9.29
N THR A 72 3.66 11.06 -10.42
CA THR A 72 4.54 11.64 -11.41
C THR A 72 3.89 12.90 -12.00
N ASN A 73 4.71 13.89 -12.30
CA ASN A 73 4.24 15.14 -12.87
C ASN A 73 4.03 14.95 -14.37
N ALA A 74 2.92 14.34 -14.74
CA ALA A 74 2.56 14.07 -16.12
C ALA A 74 1.19 14.68 -16.43
N THR A 75 0.89 14.79 -17.71
CA THR A 75 -0.41 15.29 -18.16
C THR A 75 -1.53 14.45 -17.56
N ASN A 76 -2.53 15.12 -17.01
CA ASN A 76 -3.69 14.49 -16.37
C ASN A 76 -3.39 13.77 -15.05
N CYS A 77 -2.20 13.96 -14.50
CA CYS A 77 -1.85 13.41 -13.19
C CYS A 77 -1.62 14.55 -12.21
N TYR A 78 -2.45 14.63 -11.17
CA TYR A 78 -2.25 15.63 -10.14
C TYR A 78 -1.10 15.19 -9.23
N SER A 79 -0.03 15.97 -9.19
CA SER A 79 1.19 15.61 -8.46
C SER A 79 1.23 16.05 -7.00
N GLY A 80 0.15 16.64 -6.49
CA GLY A 80 0.09 17.07 -5.10
C GLY A 80 0.28 15.90 -4.14
N GLU A 81 0.83 16.19 -2.97
CA GLU A 81 1.09 15.16 -1.98
C GLU A 81 -0.21 14.64 -1.37
N ARG A 82 -0.33 13.31 -1.24
CA ARG A 82 -1.43 12.66 -0.53
C ARG A 82 -0.87 12.11 0.77
N PHE A 83 -1.57 12.37 1.86
CA PHE A 83 -1.16 11.89 3.17
C PHE A 83 -1.95 10.64 3.52
N ILE A 84 -1.28 9.67 4.12
CA ILE A 84 -1.89 8.39 4.46
C ILE A 84 -1.56 8.00 5.90
N ARG A 85 -2.45 7.20 6.47
CA ARG A 85 -2.17 6.43 7.68
C ARG A 85 -2.10 4.98 7.26
N TRP A 86 -1.06 4.27 7.70
CA TRP A 86 -0.82 2.92 7.22
C TRP A 86 -0.52 1.97 8.35
N SER A 87 -0.68 0.69 8.07
CA SER A 87 -0.32 -0.37 9.00
C SER A 87 -0.10 -1.65 8.23
N VAL A 88 0.45 -2.65 8.90
CA VAL A 88 0.59 -4.00 8.34
C VAL A 88 -0.34 -4.91 9.10
N LEU A 89 -1.18 -5.61 8.38
CA LEU A 89 -2.10 -6.59 8.93
C LEU A 89 -1.51 -7.99 8.73
N ASP A 90 -1.14 -8.64 9.82
CA ASP A 90 -0.67 -10.01 9.78
C ASP A 90 -1.88 -10.93 9.82
N ARG A 91 -1.92 -11.89 8.90
CA ARG A 91 -3.03 -12.83 8.78
C ARG A 91 -2.50 -14.24 8.89
N GLU A 92 -3.04 -15.00 9.83
CA GLU A 92 -2.62 -16.37 10.02
C GLU A 92 -2.87 -17.22 8.78
N GLY A 93 -1.84 -17.90 8.31
CA GLY A 93 -1.93 -18.79 7.16
C GLY A 93 -2.02 -18.09 5.82
N MET A 94 -1.91 -16.76 5.79
CA MET A 94 -2.00 -15.97 4.56
C MET A 94 -0.91 -14.91 4.56
N SER A 95 -0.64 -14.35 3.38
CA SER A 95 0.31 -13.24 3.29
C SER A 95 -0.19 -12.03 4.08
N SER A 96 0.74 -11.29 4.66
CA SER A 96 0.42 -10.04 5.33
C SER A 96 -0.08 -9.02 4.33
N GLN A 97 -0.79 -8.03 4.82
CA GLN A 97 -1.30 -6.94 3.97
C GLN A 97 -0.78 -5.61 4.46
N LEU A 98 -0.40 -4.77 3.51
CA LEU A 98 -0.22 -3.35 3.75
C LEU A 98 -1.60 -2.71 3.60
N GLN A 99 -2.03 -1.97 4.61
CA GLN A 99 -3.29 -1.26 4.53
C GLN A 99 -3.06 0.21 4.79
N PHE A 100 -3.82 1.05 4.10
CA PHE A 100 -3.70 2.49 4.30
C PHE A 100 -5.04 3.17 4.00
N LYS A 101 -5.19 4.36 4.56
CA LYS A 101 -6.33 5.23 4.28
C LYS A 101 -5.83 6.66 4.16
N PHE A 102 -6.62 7.48 3.52
CA PHE A 102 -6.26 8.87 3.34
C PHE A 102 -6.57 9.70 4.57
N ILE A 103 -5.64 10.57 4.90
CA ILE A 103 -5.78 11.55 5.98
C ILE A 103 -5.40 12.93 5.43
N ASP A 104 -5.74 13.97 6.16
CA ASP A 104 -5.29 15.31 5.82
C ASP A 104 -3.92 15.57 6.48
N GLU A 105 -3.37 16.73 6.24
CA GLU A 105 -2.06 17.13 6.78
C GLU A 105 -2.06 17.24 8.30
N LYS A 106 -3.22 17.23 8.94
CA LYS A 106 -3.38 17.25 10.38
C LYS A 106 -3.72 15.86 10.93
N TYR A 107 -3.53 14.82 10.13
CA TYR A 107 -3.76 13.42 10.47
C TYR A 107 -5.23 13.04 10.67
N LYS A 108 -6.15 13.85 10.19
CA LYS A 108 -7.58 13.52 10.26
C LYS A 108 -7.98 12.64 9.07
N ASP A 109 -8.80 11.63 9.36
CA ASP A 109 -9.33 10.74 8.33
C ASP A 109 -10.25 11.52 7.39
N ILE A 110 -9.91 11.51 6.10
CA ILE A 110 -10.73 12.15 5.06
C ILE A 110 -11.34 11.12 4.12
N SER A 111 -11.16 9.83 4.44
CA SER A 111 -11.65 8.75 3.58
C SER A 111 -12.99 8.16 4.04
N GLY A 112 -13.57 8.72 5.11
CA GLY A 112 -14.81 8.18 5.67
C GLY A 112 -14.63 6.81 6.30
N GLY A 113 -13.41 6.48 6.74
CA GLY A 113 -13.10 5.19 7.33
C GLY A 113 -12.75 4.13 6.30
N LEU A 114 -12.85 4.44 5.01
CA LEU A 114 -12.51 3.48 3.95
C LEU A 114 -11.00 3.41 3.78
N GLY A 115 -10.49 2.20 3.78
CA GLY A 115 -9.08 1.94 3.57
C GLY A 115 -8.85 1.00 2.40
N TYR A 116 -7.59 0.88 2.02
CA TYR A 116 -7.16 0.02 0.94
C TYR A 116 -6.21 -1.03 1.50
N ARG A 117 -6.31 -2.24 1.00
CA ARG A 117 -5.47 -3.37 1.43
C ARG A 117 -4.78 -3.96 0.23
N LEU A 118 -3.48 -4.17 0.38
CA LEU A 118 -2.64 -4.74 -0.65
C LEU A 118 -1.91 -5.93 -0.06
N ASP A 119 -1.94 -7.06 -0.74
CA ASP A 119 -1.20 -8.23 -0.27
C ASP A 119 0.29 -7.99 -0.43
N ILE A 120 1.06 -8.28 0.59
CA ILE A 120 2.53 -8.21 0.53
C ILE A 120 3.01 -9.55 0.00
N GLU A 121 3.39 -9.57 -1.26
CA GLU A 121 3.85 -10.80 -1.88
C GLU A 121 5.34 -11.02 -1.65
N THR A 122 6.13 -9.96 -1.75
CA THR A 122 7.56 -9.99 -1.51
C THR A 122 7.98 -8.72 -0.81
N LEU A 123 8.82 -8.85 0.20
CA LEU A 123 9.34 -7.69 0.92
C LEU A 123 10.77 -7.96 1.34
N THR A 124 11.69 -7.15 0.84
CA THR A 124 13.09 -7.14 1.25
C THR A 124 13.51 -5.73 1.60
N ASP A 125 14.73 -5.55 2.05
CA ASP A 125 15.24 -4.23 2.40
C ASP A 125 15.24 -3.24 1.23
N GLN A 126 15.15 -3.74 0.00
CA GLN A 126 15.28 -2.89 -1.19
C GLN A 126 14.16 -3.07 -2.19
N TYR A 127 13.29 -4.06 -2.01
CA TYR A 127 12.27 -4.40 -2.99
C TYR A 127 10.98 -4.78 -2.29
N MET A 128 9.86 -4.30 -2.83
CA MET A 128 8.55 -4.65 -2.32
C MET A 128 7.60 -4.90 -3.48
N LYS A 129 6.96 -6.05 -3.46
CA LYS A 129 5.94 -6.40 -4.44
C LYS A 129 4.62 -6.56 -3.72
N LEU A 130 3.66 -5.71 -4.08
CA LEU A 130 2.31 -5.75 -3.54
C LEU A 130 1.34 -6.13 -4.64
N THR A 131 0.24 -6.74 -4.27
CA THR A 131 -0.83 -7.09 -5.21
C THR A 131 -2.18 -6.71 -4.64
N SER A 132 -3.11 -6.40 -5.53
CA SER A 132 -4.50 -6.20 -5.17
C SER A 132 -5.38 -6.70 -6.30
N LYS A 133 -6.63 -7.03 -5.99
CA LYS A 133 -7.59 -7.48 -6.99
C LYS A 133 -8.58 -6.36 -7.26
N VAL A 134 -8.82 -6.11 -8.55
CA VAL A 134 -9.82 -5.16 -9.00
C VAL A 134 -10.75 -5.86 -9.99
N GLN A 135 -11.96 -5.37 -10.12
CA GLN A 135 -12.91 -5.90 -11.08
C GLN A 135 -12.82 -5.09 -12.36
N VAL A 136 -12.60 -5.77 -13.48
CA VAL A 136 -12.58 -5.15 -14.81
C VAL A 136 -13.60 -5.90 -15.65
N GLU A 137 -14.66 -5.21 -16.01
CA GLU A 137 -15.76 -5.79 -16.81
C GLU A 137 -16.29 -7.10 -16.21
N GLY A 138 -16.41 -7.14 -14.88
CA GLY A 138 -16.92 -8.32 -14.18
C GLY A 138 -15.88 -9.38 -13.86
N ASP A 139 -14.68 -9.28 -14.41
CA ASP A 139 -13.61 -10.25 -14.19
C ASP A 139 -12.61 -9.73 -13.17
N PRO A 140 -12.15 -10.57 -12.23
CA PRO A 140 -11.12 -10.16 -11.29
C PRO A 140 -9.76 -10.09 -11.98
N VAL A 141 -9.08 -8.97 -11.82
CA VAL A 141 -7.74 -8.76 -12.36
C VAL A 141 -6.81 -8.43 -11.19
N THR A 142 -5.66 -9.08 -11.17
CA THR A 142 -4.66 -8.81 -10.15
C THR A 142 -3.76 -7.68 -10.62
N VAL A 143 -3.71 -6.61 -9.83
CA VAL A 143 -2.79 -5.49 -10.06
C VAL A 143 -1.52 -5.76 -9.27
N VAL A 144 -0.38 -5.61 -9.90
CA VAL A 144 0.94 -5.84 -9.31
C VAL A 144 1.67 -4.51 -9.20
N TYR A 145 2.15 -4.21 -7.99
CA TYR A 145 2.88 -2.97 -7.71
C TYR A 145 4.30 -3.34 -7.29
N GLU A 146 5.29 -2.85 -8.02
CA GLU A 146 6.68 -3.15 -7.72
C GLU A 146 7.42 -1.88 -7.31
N PHE A 147 7.93 -1.91 -6.08
CA PHE A 147 8.62 -0.77 -5.46
C PHE A 147 10.10 -1.07 -5.27
N SER A 148 10.92 -0.03 -5.41
CA SER A 148 12.33 -0.06 -5.00
C SER A 148 12.56 0.96 -3.91
N LYS A 149 13.35 0.58 -2.91
CA LYS A 149 13.66 1.49 -1.82
C LYS A 149 14.78 2.43 -2.23
N ILE A 150 14.60 3.69 -1.90
CA ILE A 150 15.61 4.72 -2.19
C ILE A 150 16.22 5.32 -0.92
N GLU A 151 15.91 4.73 0.19
CA GLU A 151 16.37 5.06 1.54
C GLU A 151 15.23 5.44 2.54
#